data_fac5744dbaff258b19c417f80f8a3863
#
_entry.id   fac5744dbaff258b19c417f80f8a3863
#
_cell.length_a   1.000
_cell.length_b   1.000
_cell.length_c   1.000
_cell.angle_alpha   90.00
_cell.angle_beta   90.00
_cell.angle_gamma   90.00
#
_symmetry.space_group_name_H-M   'P 1'
#
loop_
_entity.id
_entity.type
_entity.pdbx_description
1 polymer ?
#
loop_
_entity_poly.entity_id
_entity_poly.type
_entity_poly.pdbx_seq_one_letter_code
_entity_poly.pdbx_strand_id
1 'polypeptide(L)'
;MCIRDSIYPARHIEVQILGDEHGHVIHLGERDCSLQRNNQKVLEESPSIAIGKTLRHEIGAAAVRAAEFVGYENAGTIEFLLDEASGQFYFMEMNTRVQVEHPVTEFVSGVDIVKEQIRIAAGQPLSVKQEDIVLRGHAIECRINAENPAFNFAPSPGKITNLYLPSGGVGLRVDSAVYPGYTIPPFYDSMIAKVIVHGENRFDALMKMQRALYELEIEGVQTNADFQLDLISDRNVIAGDYDTSFLMETFLPKYQEKQ
;
A
#
# COMPACT_ATOMS: atom_id res chain seq x y z
N MET A 1 32.20 5.72 11.00
CA MET A 1 31.28 6.85 10.77
C MET A 1 30.06 6.31 10.04
N CYS A 2 28.91 6.26 10.71
CA CYS A 2 27.68 5.85 10.00
C CYS A 2 27.24 7.05 9.16
N ILE A 3 27.49 7.00 7.86
CA ILE A 3 26.97 7.98 6.91
C ILE A 3 25.57 7.49 6.54
N ARG A 4 24.54 8.25 6.92
CA ARG A 4 23.22 8.12 6.31
C ARG A 4 23.26 8.93 5.03
N ASP A 5 23.48 8.24 3.92
CA ASP A 5 23.36 8.86 2.61
C ASP A 5 21.90 9.04 2.23
N SER A 6 21.61 10.09 1.47
CA SER A 6 20.33 10.32 0.84
C SER A 6 20.34 9.66 -0.53
N ILE A 7 19.34 8.80 -0.79
CA ILE A 7 19.13 8.18 -2.10
C ILE A 7 18.02 8.96 -2.78
N TYR A 8 18.32 9.59 -3.91
CA TYR A 8 17.38 10.40 -4.67
C TYR A 8 17.78 10.46 -6.15
N PRO A 9 16.83 10.23 -7.09
CA PRO A 9 15.45 9.78 -6.86
C PRO A 9 15.39 8.33 -6.36
N ALA A 10 14.35 7.98 -5.59
CA ALA A 10 14.20 6.64 -5.04
C ALA A 10 12.75 6.16 -5.04
N ARG A 11 12.58 4.83 -5.18
CA ARG A 11 11.31 4.15 -4.89
C ARG A 11 11.32 3.59 -3.47
N HIS A 12 10.16 3.64 -2.85
CA HIS A 12 9.92 2.95 -1.59
C HIS A 12 9.32 1.58 -1.89
N ILE A 13 10.14 0.56 -1.76
CA ILE A 13 9.77 -0.84 -2.01
C ILE A 13 9.77 -1.59 -0.69
N GLU A 14 8.76 -2.38 -0.46
CA GLU A 14 8.66 -3.17 0.75
C GLU A 14 8.26 -4.61 0.46
N VAL A 15 8.77 -5.56 1.25
CA VAL A 15 8.56 -6.99 1.05
C VAL A 15 7.79 -7.57 2.23
N GLN A 16 6.66 -8.19 1.95
CA GLN A 16 5.86 -8.90 2.96
C GLN A 16 6.53 -10.21 3.35
N ILE A 17 6.80 -10.39 4.64
CA ILE A 17 7.36 -11.60 5.23
C ILE A 17 6.30 -12.31 6.08
N LEU A 18 6.35 -13.64 6.03
CA LEU A 18 5.72 -14.53 7.00
C LEU A 18 6.78 -15.51 7.52
N GLY A 19 6.89 -15.65 8.85
CA GLY A 19 7.75 -16.60 9.52
C GLY A 19 6.96 -17.42 10.54
N ASP A 20 7.24 -18.74 10.64
CA ASP A 20 6.64 -19.59 11.67
C ASP A 20 7.67 -20.00 12.74
N GLU A 21 7.18 -20.56 13.86
CA GLU A 21 8.03 -21.04 14.96
C GLU A 21 8.85 -22.31 14.61
N HIS A 22 8.61 -22.89 13.42
CA HIS A 22 9.32 -24.07 12.92
C HIS A 22 10.54 -23.71 12.06
N GLY A 23 10.83 -22.41 11.92
CA GLY A 23 11.98 -21.90 11.18
C GLY A 23 11.74 -21.72 9.69
N HIS A 24 10.48 -21.79 9.22
CA HIS A 24 10.15 -21.46 7.84
C HIS A 24 9.90 -19.97 7.69
N VAL A 25 10.59 -19.34 6.76
CA VAL A 25 10.38 -17.92 6.40
C VAL A 25 10.15 -17.83 4.91
N ILE A 26 9.09 -17.13 4.52
CA ILE A 26 8.75 -16.86 3.11
C ILE A 26 8.46 -15.38 2.88
N HIS A 27 8.56 -14.96 1.63
CA HIS A 27 8.03 -13.66 1.21
C HIS A 27 6.83 -13.81 0.27
N LEU A 28 5.89 -12.86 0.34
CA LEU A 28 4.68 -12.84 -0.49
C LEU A 28 4.77 -11.82 -1.64
N GLY A 29 5.98 -11.45 -2.04
CA GLY A 29 6.23 -10.40 -3.02
C GLY A 29 6.37 -9.01 -2.40
N GLU A 30 6.54 -8.04 -3.29
CA GLU A 30 6.76 -6.65 -2.93
C GLU A 30 5.53 -5.77 -3.18
N ARG A 31 5.53 -4.62 -2.48
CA ARG A 31 4.65 -3.48 -2.70
C ARG A 31 5.49 -2.26 -3.08
N ASP A 32 4.93 -1.40 -3.92
CA ASP A 32 5.44 -0.06 -4.18
C ASP A 32 4.63 0.94 -3.37
N CYS A 33 5.29 1.66 -2.48
CA CYS A 33 4.71 2.64 -1.57
C CYS A 33 5.31 4.03 -1.78
N SER A 34 5.75 4.34 -3.00
CA SER A 34 6.45 5.59 -3.33
C SER A 34 5.54 6.81 -3.31
N LEU A 35 4.24 6.65 -3.57
CA LEU A 35 3.28 7.76 -3.53
C LEU A 35 2.92 8.11 -2.08
N GLN A 36 3.67 9.05 -1.50
CA GLN A 36 3.57 9.44 -0.10
C GLN A 36 3.55 10.97 0.06
N ARG A 37 2.86 11.43 1.12
CA ARG A 37 2.86 12.81 1.58
C ARG A 37 3.46 12.86 2.99
N ASN A 38 4.53 13.63 3.18
CA ASN A 38 5.20 13.74 4.47
C ASN A 38 5.54 12.36 5.12
N ASN A 39 6.05 11.43 4.31
CA ASN A 39 6.35 10.04 4.69
C ASN A 39 5.12 9.19 5.08
N GLN A 40 3.91 9.66 4.80
CA GLN A 40 2.68 8.87 4.92
C GLN A 40 2.28 8.35 3.54
N LYS A 41 2.15 7.04 3.42
CA LYS A 41 1.70 6.37 2.20
C LYS A 41 0.28 6.81 1.87
N VAL A 42 0.01 7.12 0.62
CA VAL A 42 -1.27 7.63 0.12
C VAL A 42 -1.91 6.64 -0.84
N LEU A 43 -1.08 6.04 -1.69
CA LEU A 43 -1.45 5.00 -2.63
C LEU A 43 -0.35 3.94 -2.65
N GLU A 44 -0.75 2.68 -2.62
CA GLU A 44 0.13 1.52 -2.68
C GLU A 44 -0.28 0.58 -3.81
N GLU A 45 0.70 -0.05 -4.44
CA GLU A 45 0.45 -1.05 -5.49
C GLU A 45 1.33 -2.29 -5.35
N SER A 46 0.86 -3.41 -5.84
CA SER A 46 1.58 -4.68 -5.93
C SER A 46 1.21 -5.43 -7.21
N PRO A 47 2.20 -6.02 -7.90
CA PRO A 47 3.63 -5.86 -7.72
C PRO A 47 4.13 -4.49 -8.22
N SER A 48 5.33 -4.06 -7.81
CA SER A 48 5.94 -2.83 -8.33
C SER A 48 6.27 -2.96 -9.82
N ILE A 49 5.95 -1.92 -10.60
CA ILE A 49 6.30 -1.85 -12.01
C ILE A 49 7.76 -1.47 -12.27
N ALA A 50 8.43 -0.89 -11.28
CA ALA A 50 9.85 -0.55 -11.33
C ALA A 50 10.75 -1.79 -11.21
N ILE A 51 10.19 -2.94 -10.82
CA ILE A 51 10.95 -4.14 -10.47
C ILE A 51 10.71 -5.27 -11.48
N GLY A 52 11.76 -5.65 -12.20
CA GLY A 52 11.75 -6.84 -13.06
C GLY A 52 11.92 -8.15 -12.25
N LYS A 53 11.74 -9.28 -12.91
CA LYS A 53 11.74 -10.61 -12.26
C LYS A 53 13.02 -10.90 -11.46
N THR A 54 14.19 -10.53 -11.99
CA THR A 54 15.50 -10.77 -11.34
C THR A 54 15.62 -9.97 -10.06
N LEU A 55 15.36 -8.66 -10.12
CA LEU A 55 15.45 -7.78 -8.97
C LEU A 55 14.41 -8.16 -7.90
N ARG A 56 13.19 -8.55 -8.30
CA ARG A 56 12.17 -9.08 -7.39
C ARG A 56 12.66 -10.26 -6.59
N HIS A 57 13.32 -11.21 -7.28
CA HIS A 57 13.91 -12.37 -6.61
C HIS A 57 15.02 -11.97 -5.64
N GLU A 58 15.89 -11.05 -6.03
CA GLU A 58 17.02 -10.58 -5.19
C GLU A 58 16.54 -9.86 -3.93
N ILE A 59 15.58 -8.93 -4.06
CA ILE A 59 14.99 -8.18 -2.93
C ILE A 59 14.23 -9.14 -2.01
N GLY A 60 13.41 -10.04 -2.58
CA GLY A 60 12.67 -11.05 -1.81
C GLY A 60 13.61 -11.98 -1.03
N ALA A 61 14.66 -12.48 -1.68
CA ALA A 61 15.66 -13.32 -1.00
C ALA A 61 16.45 -12.55 0.08
N ALA A 62 16.73 -11.24 -0.13
CA ALA A 62 17.37 -10.43 0.88
C ALA A 62 16.47 -10.23 2.11
N ALA A 63 15.17 -10.02 1.90
CA ALA A 63 14.19 -9.88 2.97
C ALA A 63 14.04 -11.20 3.76
N VAL A 64 13.96 -12.33 3.09
CA VAL A 64 13.90 -13.65 3.76
C VAL A 64 15.16 -13.88 4.61
N ARG A 65 16.37 -13.69 4.05
CA ARG A 65 17.61 -13.83 4.82
C ARG A 65 17.68 -12.92 6.05
N ALA A 66 17.20 -11.68 5.94
CA ALA A 66 17.17 -10.77 7.09
C ALA A 66 16.22 -11.27 8.18
N ALA A 67 15.03 -11.75 7.82
CA ALA A 67 14.06 -12.29 8.76
C ALA A 67 14.54 -13.61 9.40
N GLU A 68 15.14 -14.51 8.62
CA GLU A 68 15.77 -15.76 9.13
C GLU A 68 16.89 -15.45 10.13
N PHE A 69 17.75 -14.47 9.82
CA PHE A 69 18.88 -14.10 10.68
C PHE A 69 18.46 -13.65 12.09
N VAL A 70 17.31 -12.99 12.20
CA VAL A 70 16.78 -12.54 13.49
C VAL A 70 15.80 -13.53 14.14
N GLY A 71 15.52 -14.67 13.46
CA GLY A 71 14.53 -15.63 13.94
C GLY A 71 13.13 -15.05 13.99
N TYR A 72 12.74 -14.29 12.93
CA TYR A 72 11.48 -13.57 12.93
C TYR A 72 10.27 -14.49 12.80
N GLU A 73 9.27 -14.27 13.63
CA GLU A 73 8.01 -15.01 13.64
C GLU A 73 6.83 -14.07 13.35
N ASN A 74 5.78 -14.61 12.74
CA ASN A 74 4.55 -13.94 12.35
C ASN A 74 4.70 -13.06 11.09
N ALA A 75 3.75 -12.15 10.85
CA ALA A 75 3.78 -11.25 9.71
C ALA A 75 4.62 -10.01 9.99
N GLY A 76 5.51 -9.69 9.07
CA GLY A 76 6.34 -8.49 9.10
C GLY A 76 6.61 -7.97 7.70
N THR A 77 7.15 -6.78 7.62
CA THR A 77 7.50 -6.13 6.36
C THR A 77 8.90 -5.55 6.44
N ILE A 78 9.72 -5.83 5.43
CA ILE A 78 11.04 -5.21 5.31
C ILE A 78 10.99 -4.17 4.21
N GLU A 79 11.36 -2.94 4.56
CA GLU A 79 11.31 -1.78 3.69
C GLU A 79 12.69 -1.47 3.11
N PHE A 80 12.70 -1.11 1.83
CA PHE A 80 13.89 -0.78 1.06
C PHE A 80 13.70 0.52 0.28
N LEU A 81 14.79 1.24 0.06
CA LEU A 81 14.88 2.26 -0.98
C LEU A 81 15.53 1.66 -2.22
N LEU A 82 14.86 1.78 -3.36
CA LEU A 82 15.37 1.35 -4.65
C LEU A 82 15.84 2.58 -5.44
N ASP A 83 17.11 2.61 -5.83
CA ASP A 83 17.63 3.51 -6.86
C ASP A 83 17.36 2.86 -8.22
N GLU A 84 16.39 3.39 -8.96
CA GLU A 84 16.02 2.85 -10.27
C GLU A 84 17.15 2.98 -11.31
N ALA A 85 18.00 4.01 -11.19
CA ALA A 85 19.08 4.25 -12.16
C ALA A 85 20.18 3.18 -12.07
N SER A 86 20.54 2.77 -10.86
CA SER A 86 21.56 1.73 -10.64
C SER A 86 20.99 0.33 -10.46
N GLY A 87 19.69 0.21 -10.17
CA GLY A 87 19.02 -1.04 -9.77
C GLY A 87 19.44 -1.53 -8.38
N GLN A 88 20.14 -0.71 -7.60
CA GLN A 88 20.56 -1.05 -6.24
C GLN A 88 19.44 -0.75 -5.24
N PHE A 89 19.28 -1.63 -4.26
CA PHE A 89 18.32 -1.44 -3.18
C PHE A 89 19.03 -1.43 -1.83
N TYR A 90 18.48 -0.66 -0.90
CA TYR A 90 19.08 -0.41 0.40
C TYR A 90 18.05 -0.65 1.49
N PHE A 91 18.43 -1.44 2.50
CA PHE A 91 17.59 -1.68 3.67
C PHE A 91 17.30 -0.36 4.40
N MET A 92 16.05 -0.15 4.75
CA MET A 92 15.59 1.01 5.50
C MET A 92 15.19 0.63 6.93
N GLU A 93 14.18 -0.20 7.05
CA GLU A 93 13.69 -0.68 8.35
C GLU A 93 12.89 -1.99 8.22
N MET A 94 12.54 -2.58 9.36
CA MET A 94 11.59 -3.67 9.45
C MET A 94 10.41 -3.28 10.34
N ASN A 95 9.21 -3.42 9.80
CA ASN A 95 7.96 -3.28 10.53
C ASN A 95 7.50 -4.65 11.03
N THR A 96 7.57 -4.86 12.35
CA THR A 96 7.27 -6.15 13.01
C THR A 96 5.78 -6.30 13.32
N ARG A 97 4.94 -6.05 12.34
CA ARG A 97 3.47 -6.09 12.41
C ARG A 97 2.87 -6.21 11.03
N VAL A 98 1.57 -6.52 10.96
CA VAL A 98 0.79 -6.31 9.73
C VAL A 98 0.68 -4.80 9.44
N GLN A 99 0.75 -4.42 8.18
CA GLN A 99 0.62 -3.02 7.75
C GLN A 99 -0.76 -2.76 7.11
N VAL A 100 -1.10 -1.48 6.95
CA VAL A 100 -2.38 -1.05 6.35
C VAL A 100 -2.55 -1.62 4.95
N GLU A 101 -1.49 -1.60 4.16
CA GLU A 101 -1.40 -1.97 2.75
C GLU A 101 -1.26 -3.48 2.47
N HIS A 102 -1.40 -4.33 3.50
CA HIS A 102 -1.36 -5.79 3.31
C HIS A 102 -2.36 -6.32 2.28
N PRO A 103 -3.55 -5.71 2.07
CA PRO A 103 -4.54 -6.24 1.14
C PRO A 103 -4.08 -6.31 -0.32
N VAL A 104 -3.19 -5.42 -0.79
CA VAL A 104 -2.69 -5.53 -2.16
C VAL A 104 -1.84 -6.79 -2.33
N THR A 105 -1.09 -7.18 -1.29
CA THR A 105 -0.34 -8.44 -1.29
C THR A 105 -1.28 -9.65 -1.23
N GLU A 106 -2.32 -9.61 -0.41
CA GLU A 106 -3.33 -10.68 -0.33
C GLU A 106 -3.98 -10.92 -1.70
N PHE A 107 -4.34 -9.86 -2.41
CA PHE A 107 -4.94 -9.97 -3.73
C PHE A 107 -4.02 -10.61 -4.78
N VAL A 108 -2.75 -10.22 -4.84
CA VAL A 108 -1.84 -10.75 -5.87
C VAL A 108 -1.26 -12.11 -5.52
N SER A 109 -1.08 -12.42 -4.23
CA SER A 109 -0.53 -13.71 -3.77
C SER A 109 -1.58 -14.79 -3.54
N GLY A 110 -2.84 -14.38 -3.25
CA GLY A 110 -3.91 -15.28 -2.83
C GLY A 110 -3.78 -15.80 -1.39
N VAL A 111 -2.87 -15.22 -0.58
CA VAL A 111 -2.65 -15.62 0.81
C VAL A 111 -3.33 -14.64 1.75
N ASP A 112 -4.22 -15.13 2.62
CA ASP A 112 -4.84 -14.37 3.71
C ASP A 112 -3.83 -14.21 4.86
N ILE A 113 -3.21 -13.03 4.92
CA ILE A 113 -2.12 -12.74 5.88
C ILE A 113 -2.61 -12.78 7.32
N VAL A 114 -3.78 -12.23 7.59
CA VAL A 114 -4.35 -12.21 8.95
C VAL A 114 -4.68 -13.63 9.42
N LYS A 115 -5.19 -14.47 8.53
CA LYS A 115 -5.44 -15.87 8.83
C LYS A 115 -4.12 -16.62 9.11
N GLU A 116 -3.07 -16.36 8.34
CA GLU A 116 -1.75 -16.95 8.61
C GLU A 116 -1.19 -16.46 9.95
N GLN A 117 -1.35 -15.19 10.32
CA GLN A 117 -0.96 -14.69 11.63
C GLN A 117 -1.61 -15.48 12.78
N ILE A 118 -2.92 -15.76 12.65
CA ILE A 118 -3.67 -16.53 13.66
C ILE A 118 -3.17 -17.98 13.70
N ARG A 119 -2.88 -18.59 12.54
CA ARG A 119 -2.36 -19.97 12.46
C ARG A 119 -0.99 -20.07 13.11
N ILE A 120 -0.08 -19.15 12.79
CA ILE A 120 1.27 -19.10 13.37
C ILE A 120 1.19 -18.92 14.89
N ALA A 121 0.37 -17.98 15.36
CA ALA A 121 0.16 -17.76 16.79
C ALA A 121 -0.47 -18.95 17.54
N ALA A 122 -1.10 -19.87 16.79
CA ALA A 122 -1.60 -21.14 17.31
C ALA A 122 -0.58 -22.29 17.21
N GLY A 123 0.69 -22.01 16.91
CA GLY A 123 1.77 -23.00 16.79
C GLY A 123 1.71 -23.85 15.51
N GLN A 124 0.94 -23.42 14.51
CA GLN A 124 0.85 -24.15 13.25
C GLN A 124 1.93 -23.68 12.25
N PRO A 125 2.46 -24.60 11.43
CA PRO A 125 3.34 -24.18 10.35
C PRO A 125 2.60 -23.35 9.30
N LEU A 126 3.38 -22.60 8.51
CA LEU A 126 2.85 -21.88 7.34
C LEU A 126 2.02 -22.82 6.45
N SER A 127 0.87 -22.33 5.95
CA SER A 127 -0.01 -23.14 5.09
C SER A 127 0.47 -23.22 3.65
N VAL A 128 1.44 -22.40 3.27
CA VAL A 128 2.00 -22.29 1.93
C VAL A 128 3.53 -22.29 2.01
N LYS A 129 4.19 -22.72 0.94
CA LYS A 129 5.63 -22.67 0.78
C LYS A 129 6.02 -21.58 -0.20
N GLN A 130 7.31 -21.19 -0.21
CA GLN A 130 7.80 -20.16 -1.14
C GLN A 130 7.54 -20.52 -2.61
N GLU A 131 7.68 -21.78 -2.99
CA GLU A 131 7.44 -22.24 -4.36
C GLU A 131 5.98 -22.15 -4.81
N ASP A 132 5.03 -22.07 -3.87
CA ASP A 132 3.59 -21.94 -4.16
C ASP A 132 3.18 -20.50 -4.43
N ILE A 133 4.04 -19.54 -4.06
CA ILE A 133 3.72 -18.10 -4.17
C ILE A 133 3.90 -17.65 -5.62
N VAL A 134 2.79 -17.33 -6.26
CA VAL A 134 2.74 -16.80 -7.62
C VAL A 134 1.94 -15.50 -7.61
N LEU A 135 2.61 -14.39 -7.90
CA LEU A 135 1.94 -13.11 -8.01
C LEU A 135 1.10 -13.06 -9.30
N ARG A 136 -0.20 -12.80 -9.17
CA ARG A 136 -1.16 -12.78 -10.28
C ARG A 136 -1.85 -11.43 -10.36
N GLY A 137 -1.91 -10.89 -11.59
CA GLY A 137 -2.55 -9.61 -11.82
C GLY A 137 -1.81 -8.44 -11.18
N HIS A 138 -2.57 -7.42 -10.81
CA HIS A 138 -2.06 -6.21 -10.18
C HIS A 138 -3.10 -5.65 -9.21
N ALA A 139 -2.69 -5.24 -8.03
CA ALA A 139 -3.56 -4.65 -7.03
C ALA A 139 -3.13 -3.23 -6.67
N ILE A 140 -4.09 -2.37 -6.40
CA ILE A 140 -3.88 -0.98 -5.98
C ILE A 140 -4.76 -0.73 -4.76
N GLU A 141 -4.21 -0.05 -3.76
CA GLU A 141 -4.94 0.45 -2.58
C GLU A 141 -4.86 1.97 -2.54
N CYS A 142 -5.99 2.64 -2.28
CA CYS A 142 -6.07 4.06 -1.97
C CYS A 142 -6.58 4.24 -0.55
N ARG A 143 -5.83 5.00 0.26
CA ARG A 143 -6.27 5.36 1.62
C ARG A 143 -7.23 6.54 1.56
N ILE A 144 -8.40 6.37 2.16
CA ILE A 144 -9.42 7.42 2.25
C ILE A 144 -9.38 8.02 3.65
N ASN A 145 -8.96 9.28 3.69
CA ASN A 145 -8.78 10.03 4.92
C ASN A 145 -9.82 11.13 5.04
N ALA A 146 -10.34 11.37 6.23
CA ALA A 146 -11.16 12.54 6.55
C ALA A 146 -10.27 13.79 6.69
N GLU A 147 -9.79 14.28 5.57
CA GLU A 147 -8.88 15.41 5.41
C GLU A 147 -9.32 16.30 4.25
N ASN A 148 -8.98 17.58 4.33
CA ASN A 148 -9.27 18.53 3.25
C ASN A 148 -7.98 18.84 2.46
N PRO A 149 -7.79 18.27 1.25
CA PRO A 149 -6.61 18.52 0.43
C PRO A 149 -6.41 19.99 0.03
N ALA A 150 -7.51 20.75 -0.16
CA ALA A 150 -7.45 22.18 -0.50
C ALA A 150 -6.89 23.03 0.66
N PHE A 151 -7.00 22.56 1.91
CA PHE A 151 -6.47 23.22 3.11
C PHE A 151 -5.28 22.43 3.70
N ASN A 152 -4.31 22.08 2.87
CA ASN A 152 -3.10 21.36 3.26
C ASN A 152 -3.38 20.08 4.05
N PHE A 153 -4.41 19.34 3.66
CA PHE A 153 -4.84 18.09 4.31
C PHE A 153 -5.18 18.25 5.80
N ALA A 154 -5.76 19.39 6.15
CA ALA A 154 -6.25 19.58 7.51
C ALA A 154 -7.28 18.49 7.84
N PRO A 155 -7.20 17.86 9.04
CA PRO A 155 -8.20 16.90 9.48
C PRO A 155 -9.62 17.47 9.45
N SER A 156 -10.57 16.65 9.02
CA SER A 156 -12.00 17.00 8.95
C SER A 156 -12.83 16.06 9.86
N PRO A 157 -12.71 16.19 11.19
CA PRO A 157 -13.56 15.44 12.11
C PRO A 157 -15.01 15.91 11.97
N GLY A 158 -15.96 15.04 12.23
CA GLY A 158 -17.38 15.40 12.11
C GLY A 158 -18.29 14.20 11.91
N LYS A 159 -19.58 14.48 11.73
CA LYS A 159 -20.59 13.45 11.54
C LYS A 159 -20.77 13.14 10.06
N ILE A 160 -20.62 11.87 9.68
CA ILE A 160 -20.97 11.37 8.36
C ILE A 160 -22.50 11.37 8.22
N THR A 161 -23.02 12.14 7.28
CA THR A 161 -24.47 12.27 7.04
C THR A 161 -24.96 11.27 6.01
N ASN A 162 -24.14 11.01 4.97
CA ASN A 162 -24.38 10.00 3.96
C ASN A 162 -23.10 9.24 3.66
N LEU A 163 -23.21 7.95 3.34
CA LEU A 163 -22.09 7.09 2.98
C LEU A 163 -22.55 6.06 1.95
N TYR A 164 -21.93 6.10 0.78
CA TYR A 164 -22.01 5.03 -0.19
C TYR A 164 -20.60 4.50 -0.48
N LEU A 165 -20.36 3.24 -0.12
CA LEU A 165 -19.11 2.55 -0.41
C LEU A 165 -19.27 1.80 -1.73
N PRO A 166 -18.30 1.92 -2.65
CA PRO A 166 -18.36 1.20 -3.92
C PRO A 166 -18.43 -0.29 -3.67
N SER A 167 -19.25 -0.97 -4.43
CA SER A 167 -19.50 -2.41 -4.26
C SER A 167 -19.72 -3.11 -5.59
N GLY A 168 -19.53 -4.43 -5.58
CA GLY A 168 -19.75 -5.25 -6.76
C GLY A 168 -18.56 -5.29 -7.73
N GLY A 169 -18.55 -6.33 -8.56
CA GLY A 169 -17.46 -6.65 -9.48
C GLY A 169 -16.36 -7.50 -8.84
N VAL A 170 -15.65 -8.21 -9.70
CA VAL A 170 -14.51 -9.04 -9.28
C VAL A 170 -13.31 -8.16 -9.00
N GLY A 171 -12.68 -8.36 -7.81
CA GLY A 171 -11.45 -7.66 -7.43
C GLY A 171 -11.69 -6.25 -6.89
N LEU A 172 -12.81 -6.00 -6.22
CA LEU A 172 -13.04 -4.80 -5.41
C LEU A 172 -13.24 -5.22 -3.94
N ARG A 173 -12.52 -4.56 -3.04
CA ARG A 173 -12.63 -4.66 -1.59
C ARG A 173 -12.60 -3.26 -0.97
N VAL A 174 -13.45 -3.02 0.00
CA VAL A 174 -13.43 -1.81 0.81
C VAL A 174 -13.35 -2.20 2.28
N ASP A 175 -12.30 -1.80 2.95
CA ASP A 175 -12.16 -1.98 4.39
C ASP A 175 -12.50 -0.64 5.07
N SER A 176 -13.54 -0.63 5.88
CA SER A 176 -14.01 0.57 6.59
C SER A 176 -14.68 0.21 7.90
N ALA A 177 -14.58 1.12 8.88
CA ALA A 177 -15.28 1.01 10.16
C ALA A 177 -16.38 2.07 10.32
N VAL A 178 -16.51 2.99 9.35
CA VAL A 178 -17.50 4.07 9.41
C VAL A 178 -18.83 3.68 8.75
N TYR A 179 -19.90 4.34 9.17
CA TYR A 179 -21.27 4.12 8.70
C TYR A 179 -22.05 5.43 8.72
N PRO A 180 -23.19 5.56 8.04
CA PRO A 180 -24.03 6.74 8.11
C PRO A 180 -24.42 7.07 9.55
N GLY A 181 -24.16 8.29 9.99
CA GLY A 181 -24.35 8.75 11.36
C GLY A 181 -23.15 8.58 12.30
N TYR A 182 -22.08 7.90 11.86
CA TYR A 182 -20.83 7.83 12.62
C TYR A 182 -20.20 9.21 12.79
N THR A 183 -19.64 9.49 13.96
CA THR A 183 -18.90 10.72 14.22
C THR A 183 -17.41 10.41 14.29
N ILE A 184 -16.65 10.97 13.35
CA ILE A 184 -15.20 10.85 13.31
C ILE A 184 -14.62 11.71 14.43
N PRO A 185 -13.93 11.12 15.42
CA PRO A 185 -13.36 11.87 16.52
C PRO A 185 -12.07 12.59 16.10
N PRO A 186 -11.71 13.74 16.71
CA PRO A 186 -10.48 14.46 16.37
C PRO A 186 -9.22 13.91 17.04
N PHE A 187 -9.30 12.78 17.74
CA PHE A 187 -8.22 12.25 18.61
C PHE A 187 -7.43 11.10 17.99
N TYR A 188 -7.86 10.58 16.85
CA TYR A 188 -7.25 9.45 16.16
C TYR A 188 -6.83 9.84 14.75
N ASP A 189 -6.14 8.91 14.07
CA ASP A 189 -5.80 9.05 12.65
C ASP A 189 -7.05 9.35 11.81
N SER A 190 -6.86 10.12 10.75
CA SER A 190 -7.93 10.58 9.85
C SER A 190 -8.40 9.49 8.87
N MET A 191 -7.71 8.35 8.77
CA MET A 191 -8.07 7.28 7.84
C MET A 191 -9.39 6.62 8.24
N ILE A 192 -10.37 6.66 7.33
CA ILE A 192 -11.74 6.16 7.55
C ILE A 192 -12.09 4.95 6.69
N ALA A 193 -11.39 4.79 5.59
CA ALA A 193 -11.54 3.64 4.71
C ALA A 193 -10.27 3.43 3.90
N LYS A 194 -10.16 2.25 3.29
CA LYS A 194 -9.26 1.97 2.20
C LYS A 194 -10.02 1.25 1.10
N VAL A 195 -9.81 1.69 -0.12
CA VAL A 195 -10.37 1.09 -1.34
C VAL A 195 -9.27 0.29 -1.99
N ILE A 196 -9.50 -0.99 -2.21
CA ILE A 196 -8.52 -1.91 -2.78
C ILE A 196 -9.12 -2.55 -4.02
N VAL A 197 -8.38 -2.56 -5.11
CA VAL A 197 -8.79 -3.20 -6.35
C VAL A 197 -7.75 -4.21 -6.84
N HIS A 198 -8.21 -5.20 -7.58
CA HIS A 198 -7.37 -6.17 -8.26
C HIS A 198 -7.80 -6.32 -9.71
N GLY A 199 -6.85 -6.22 -10.62
CA GLY A 199 -7.04 -6.38 -12.06
C GLY A 199 -6.16 -7.48 -12.65
N GLU A 200 -6.46 -7.90 -13.87
CA GLU A 200 -5.62 -8.84 -14.62
C GLU A 200 -4.22 -8.26 -14.90
N ASN A 201 -4.14 -6.94 -14.99
CA ASN A 201 -2.92 -6.17 -15.16
C ASN A 201 -3.10 -4.78 -14.54
N ARG A 202 -2.04 -3.96 -14.53
CA ARG A 202 -2.05 -2.63 -13.92
C ARG A 202 -3.10 -1.69 -14.54
N PHE A 203 -3.27 -1.73 -15.85
CA PHE A 203 -4.24 -0.87 -16.51
C PHE A 203 -5.68 -1.20 -16.08
N ASP A 204 -6.02 -2.50 -16.01
CA ASP A 204 -7.33 -2.94 -15.49
C ASP A 204 -7.53 -2.54 -14.02
N ALA A 205 -6.49 -2.65 -13.18
CA ALA A 205 -6.54 -2.18 -11.80
C ALA A 205 -6.75 -0.67 -11.70
N LEU A 206 -6.04 0.14 -12.52
CA LEU A 206 -6.23 1.59 -12.59
C LEU A 206 -7.67 1.96 -12.96
N MET A 207 -8.23 1.32 -13.99
CA MET A 207 -9.62 1.57 -14.42
C MET A 207 -10.63 1.19 -13.34
N LYS A 208 -10.42 0.08 -12.63
CA LYS A 208 -11.26 -0.33 -11.50
C LYS A 208 -11.17 0.65 -10.33
N MET A 209 -9.97 1.16 -10.03
CA MET A 209 -9.80 2.15 -8.96
C MET A 209 -10.47 3.48 -9.30
N GLN A 210 -10.32 3.98 -10.54
CA GLN A 210 -11.03 5.20 -10.98
C GLN A 210 -12.54 5.04 -10.84
N ARG A 211 -13.10 3.90 -11.28
CA ARG A 211 -14.53 3.61 -11.11
C ARG A 211 -14.91 3.59 -9.63
N ALA A 212 -14.15 2.89 -8.79
CA ALA A 212 -14.46 2.76 -7.37
C ALA A 212 -14.42 4.11 -6.64
N LEU A 213 -13.42 4.95 -6.93
CA LEU A 213 -13.31 6.30 -6.35
C LEU A 213 -14.42 7.23 -6.85
N TYR A 214 -14.84 7.09 -8.12
CA TYR A 214 -15.94 7.86 -8.68
C TYR A 214 -17.30 7.49 -8.05
N GLU A 215 -17.49 6.21 -7.69
CA GLU A 215 -18.70 5.73 -7.02
C GLU A 215 -18.70 6.00 -5.50
N LEU A 216 -17.55 6.31 -4.90
CA LEU A 216 -17.43 6.56 -3.46
C LEU A 216 -18.06 7.90 -3.10
N GLU A 217 -19.06 7.87 -2.21
CA GLU A 217 -19.74 9.09 -1.74
C GLU A 217 -19.70 9.16 -0.21
N ILE A 218 -19.13 10.25 0.31
CA ILE A 218 -19.03 10.51 1.76
C ILE A 218 -19.41 11.96 2.01
N GLU A 219 -20.53 12.17 2.73
CA GLU A 219 -21.03 13.51 3.05
C GLU A 219 -20.95 13.80 4.55
N GLY A 220 -20.90 15.09 4.86
CA GLY A 220 -20.83 15.61 6.24
C GLY A 220 -19.42 15.91 6.72
N VAL A 221 -18.40 15.37 6.05
CA VAL A 221 -16.97 15.63 6.29
C VAL A 221 -16.24 15.82 4.95
N GLN A 222 -15.10 16.49 4.98
CA GLN A 222 -14.21 16.52 3.81
C GLN A 222 -13.34 15.29 3.80
N THR A 223 -13.07 14.76 2.60
CA THR A 223 -12.18 13.62 2.41
C THR A 223 -11.18 13.88 1.28
N ASN A 224 -10.17 13.03 1.19
CA ASN A 224 -9.20 13.05 0.10
C ASN A 224 -9.64 12.20 -1.12
N ALA A 225 -10.91 11.78 -1.23
CA ALA A 225 -11.37 10.90 -2.30
C ALA A 225 -11.17 11.50 -3.70
N ASP A 226 -11.55 12.77 -3.90
CA ASP A 226 -11.34 13.46 -5.18
C ASP A 226 -9.86 13.65 -5.51
N PHE A 227 -9.04 13.91 -4.49
CA PHE A 227 -7.58 13.95 -4.64
C PHE A 227 -7.02 12.61 -5.10
N GLN A 228 -7.49 11.49 -4.54
CA GLN A 228 -7.11 10.15 -4.97
C GLN A 228 -7.54 9.88 -6.42
N LEU A 229 -8.74 10.33 -6.82
CA LEU A 229 -9.23 10.17 -8.19
C LEU A 229 -8.37 10.97 -9.19
N ASP A 230 -7.98 12.19 -8.85
CA ASP A 230 -7.07 13.00 -9.66
C ASP A 230 -5.67 12.37 -9.72
N LEU A 231 -5.16 11.86 -8.59
CA LEU A 231 -3.85 11.20 -8.50
C LEU A 231 -3.78 9.96 -9.39
N ILE A 232 -4.77 9.05 -9.28
CA ILE A 232 -4.80 7.81 -10.08
C ILE A 232 -5.03 8.08 -11.58
N SER A 233 -5.51 9.27 -11.91
CA SER A 233 -5.75 9.74 -13.28
C SER A 233 -4.59 10.54 -13.86
N ASP A 234 -3.57 10.87 -13.04
CA ASP A 234 -2.39 11.59 -13.52
C ASP A 234 -1.58 10.74 -14.50
N ARG A 235 -1.10 11.38 -15.58
CA ARG A 235 -0.38 10.70 -16.65
C ARG A 235 0.91 10.02 -16.19
N ASN A 236 1.62 10.61 -15.21
CA ASN A 236 2.85 10.01 -14.69
C ASN A 236 2.52 8.79 -13.82
N VAL A 237 1.45 8.86 -13.02
CA VAL A 237 0.98 7.72 -12.23
C VAL A 237 0.51 6.58 -13.16
N ILE A 238 -0.25 6.91 -14.23
CA ILE A 238 -0.66 5.92 -15.24
C ILE A 238 0.57 5.28 -15.91
N ALA A 239 1.57 6.09 -16.28
CA ALA A 239 2.81 5.60 -16.89
C ALA A 239 3.73 4.87 -15.89
N GLY A 240 3.55 5.10 -14.58
CA GLY A 240 4.43 4.61 -13.54
C GLY A 240 5.71 5.41 -13.38
N ASP A 241 5.72 6.62 -13.87
CA ASP A 241 6.85 7.57 -13.83
C ASP A 241 6.70 8.47 -12.59
N TYR A 242 7.05 7.93 -11.44
CA TYR A 242 7.01 8.61 -10.15
C TYR A 242 8.06 8.01 -9.20
N ASP A 243 8.45 8.78 -8.20
CA ASP A 243 9.33 8.40 -7.11
C ASP A 243 8.75 8.89 -5.76
N THR A 244 9.51 8.79 -4.68
CA THR A 244 9.08 9.23 -3.34
C THR A 244 8.84 10.74 -3.23
N SER A 245 9.38 11.54 -4.14
CA SER A 245 9.20 13.00 -4.14
C SER A 245 8.02 13.47 -5.02
N PHE A 246 7.59 12.62 -5.96
CA PHE A 246 6.63 12.98 -7.01
C PHE A 246 5.37 13.65 -6.46
N LEU A 247 4.79 13.08 -5.42
CA LEU A 247 3.54 13.62 -4.87
C LEU A 247 3.71 15.05 -4.35
N MET A 248 4.78 15.31 -3.61
CA MET A 248 5.03 16.61 -2.97
C MET A 248 5.57 17.65 -3.93
N GLU A 249 6.46 17.26 -4.84
CA GLU A 249 7.18 18.19 -5.70
C GLU A 249 6.52 18.41 -7.06
N THR A 250 5.76 17.41 -7.55
CA THR A 250 5.20 17.46 -8.90
C THR A 250 3.68 17.51 -8.92
N PHE A 251 3.01 16.61 -8.19
CA PHE A 251 1.55 16.50 -8.27
C PHE A 251 0.82 17.54 -7.41
N LEU A 252 1.17 17.64 -6.14
CA LEU A 252 0.47 18.51 -5.19
C LEU A 252 0.47 20.00 -5.58
N PRO A 253 1.58 20.60 -6.08
CA PRO A 253 1.54 21.98 -6.55
C PRO A 253 0.53 22.20 -7.68
N LYS A 254 0.48 21.30 -8.66
CA LYS A 254 -0.47 21.37 -9.78
C LYS A 254 -1.93 21.16 -9.34
N TYR A 255 -2.14 20.30 -8.35
CA TYR A 255 -3.46 20.07 -7.78
C TYR A 255 -3.99 21.33 -7.07
N GLN A 256 -3.15 21.98 -6.29
CA GLN A 256 -3.50 23.21 -5.56
C GLN A 256 -3.79 24.40 -6.48
N GLU A 257 -3.11 24.50 -7.64
CA GLU A 257 -3.38 25.53 -8.64
C GLU A 257 -4.75 25.41 -9.31
N LYS A 258 -5.36 24.22 -9.26
CA LYS A 258 -6.69 23.95 -9.87
C LYS A 258 -7.87 24.18 -8.91
N GLN A 259 -7.60 24.28 -7.60
CA GLN A 259 -8.61 24.49 -6.56
C GLN A 259 -8.89 25.99 -6.36
#